data_b313127107756b515e3dce07f7f1f650
#
_entry.id   b313127107756b515e3dce07f7f1f650
#
_cell.length_a   1.000
_cell.length_b   1.000
_cell.length_c   1.000
_cell.angle_alpha   90.00
_cell.angle_beta   90.00
_cell.angle_gamma   90.00
#
_symmetry.space_group_name_H-M   'P 1'
#
loop_
_entity.id
_entity.type
_entity.pdbx_description
1 polymer ?
#
loop_
_entity_poly.entity_id
_entity_poly.type
_entity_poly.pdbx_seq_one_letter_code
_entity_poly.pdbx_strand_id
1 'polypeptide(L)'
;AASDVYKRQVCSYMGAYWFLWQSIVSILVIPAYEKAMYDAIIVVALMILRGILNIASATCSHYLGFRLETNLRKNGLHKLLDASSSFFDHNSSGEIRKVIDDNAAETHKTVAHLIPDNITAVMTPVLMFVLMFAIDYRLGILLTFTTVIGVLQYRKMSGGTEFLSGYSAALQKMSAATVEYVRGMQIIKIFGVTVQYYKTLILSLIHI
;
A
#
# COMPACT_ATOMS: atom_id res chain seq x y z
N ALA A 1 11.55 5.97 15.82
CA ALA A 1 10.76 7.25 15.83
C ALA A 1 9.47 7.12 15.00
N ALA A 2 9.52 6.92 13.67
CA ALA A 2 8.28 6.84 12.86
C ALA A 2 7.38 5.66 13.29
N SER A 3 7.95 4.47 13.50
CA SER A 3 7.23 3.28 13.99
C SER A 3 6.51 3.53 15.32
N ASP A 4 7.08 4.32 16.21
CA ASP A 4 6.48 4.58 17.51
C ASP A 4 5.29 5.55 17.41
N VAL A 5 5.29 6.45 16.44
CA VAL A 5 4.15 7.33 16.15
C VAL A 5 2.97 6.52 15.63
N TYR A 6 3.21 5.55 14.73
CA TYR A 6 2.16 4.64 14.24
C TYR A 6 1.57 3.78 15.36
N LYS A 7 2.41 3.24 16.26
CA LYS A 7 1.92 2.49 17.42
C LYS A 7 1.02 3.35 18.31
N ARG A 8 1.43 4.57 18.62
CA ARG A 8 0.63 5.52 19.41
C ARG A 8 -0.69 5.89 18.74
N GLN A 9 -0.67 6.08 17.41
CA GLN A 9 -1.88 6.31 16.61
C GLN A 9 -2.87 5.16 16.74
N VAL A 10 -2.42 3.91 16.62
CA VAL A 10 -3.29 2.72 16.73
C VAL A 10 -3.80 2.58 18.17
N CYS A 11 -2.97 2.80 19.20
CA CYS A 11 -3.39 2.79 20.60
C CYS A 11 -4.45 3.88 20.90
N SER A 12 -4.28 5.09 20.36
CA SER A 12 -5.28 6.17 20.50
C SER A 12 -6.63 5.77 19.90
N TYR A 13 -6.62 5.09 18.77
CA TYR A 13 -7.80 4.58 18.09
C TYR A 13 -8.52 3.49 18.91
N MET A 14 -7.77 2.54 19.45
CA MET A 14 -8.33 1.52 20.34
C MET A 14 -8.90 2.10 21.63
N GLY A 15 -8.22 3.10 22.20
CA GLY A 15 -8.73 3.86 23.34
C GLY A 15 -10.07 4.55 23.05
N ALA A 16 -10.21 5.13 21.86
CA ALA A 16 -11.46 5.74 21.44
C ALA A 16 -12.62 4.71 21.36
N TYR A 17 -12.37 3.51 20.85
CA TYR A 17 -13.39 2.44 20.84
C TYR A 17 -13.77 1.97 22.24
N TRP A 18 -12.81 1.89 23.17
CA TRP A 18 -13.09 1.54 24.55
C TRP A 18 -14.02 2.57 25.22
N PHE A 19 -13.70 3.86 25.10
CA PHE A 19 -14.54 4.91 25.68
C PHE A 19 -15.90 5.06 24.98
N LEU A 20 -15.94 4.77 23.66
CA LEU A 20 -17.21 4.71 22.95
C LEU A 20 -18.10 3.60 23.51
N TRP A 21 -17.55 2.42 23.76
CA TRP A 21 -18.25 1.31 24.41
C TRP A 21 -18.75 1.72 25.79
N GLN A 22 -17.90 2.33 26.63
CA GLN A 22 -18.28 2.81 27.96
C GLN A 22 -19.42 3.84 27.89
N SER A 23 -19.38 4.76 26.94
CA SER A 23 -20.44 5.75 26.71
C SER A 23 -21.77 5.09 26.37
N ILE A 24 -21.76 4.08 25.48
CA ILE A 24 -22.96 3.32 25.08
C ILE A 24 -23.55 2.58 26.30
N VAL A 25 -22.72 1.91 27.08
CA VAL A 25 -23.14 1.21 28.30
C VAL A 25 -23.74 2.20 29.33
N SER A 26 -23.14 3.38 29.49
CA SER A 26 -23.62 4.44 30.40
C SER A 26 -24.93 5.08 29.96
N ILE A 27 -25.32 4.94 28.68
CA ILE A 27 -26.62 5.41 28.17
C ILE A 27 -27.69 4.33 28.26
N LEU A 28 -27.35 3.10 27.83
CA LEU A 28 -28.34 2.06 27.60
C LEU A 28 -28.56 1.11 28.78
N VAL A 29 -27.51 0.85 29.56
CA VAL A 29 -27.55 -0.17 30.65
C VAL A 29 -27.60 0.48 32.02
N ILE A 30 -26.79 1.47 32.26
CA ILE A 30 -26.69 2.19 33.55
C ILE A 30 -26.87 3.67 33.24
N PRO A 31 -28.09 4.23 33.30
CA PRO A 31 -28.35 5.62 32.88
C PRO A 31 -27.54 6.61 33.70
N ALA A 32 -26.32 6.89 33.29
CA ALA A 32 -25.37 7.83 33.87
C ALA A 32 -24.95 8.85 32.81
N TYR A 33 -25.85 9.77 32.47
CA TYR A 33 -25.66 10.70 31.34
C TYR A 33 -24.42 11.59 31.49
N GLU A 34 -24.08 11.99 32.71
CA GLU A 34 -22.87 12.80 32.96
C GLU A 34 -21.61 12.01 32.56
N LYS A 35 -21.52 10.74 32.98
CA LYS A 35 -20.40 9.87 32.60
C LYS A 35 -20.34 9.65 31.08
N ALA A 36 -21.49 9.40 30.45
CA ALA A 36 -21.56 9.22 29.01
C ALA A 36 -21.08 10.47 28.25
N MET A 37 -21.36 11.67 28.74
CA MET A 37 -20.87 12.89 28.14
C MET A 37 -19.35 13.06 28.31
N TYR A 38 -18.78 12.74 29.47
CA TYR A 38 -17.32 12.74 29.66
C TYR A 38 -16.62 11.74 28.74
N ASP A 39 -17.13 10.51 28.64
CA ASP A 39 -16.60 9.48 27.77
C ASP A 39 -16.66 9.92 26.29
N ALA A 40 -17.75 10.57 25.86
CA ALA A 40 -17.89 11.10 24.50
C ALA A 40 -16.87 12.22 24.21
N ILE A 41 -16.62 13.10 25.17
CA ILE A 41 -15.57 14.14 25.03
C ILE A 41 -14.20 13.50 24.88
N ILE A 42 -13.90 12.47 25.66
CA ILE A 42 -12.63 11.72 25.55
C ILE A 42 -12.50 11.07 24.18
N VAL A 43 -13.57 10.47 23.64
CA VAL A 43 -13.58 9.89 22.28
C VAL A 43 -13.20 10.95 21.25
N VAL A 44 -13.83 12.14 21.30
CA VAL A 44 -13.52 13.24 20.38
C VAL A 44 -12.07 13.68 20.51
N ALA A 45 -11.57 13.85 21.73
CA ALA A 45 -10.18 14.22 21.99
C ALA A 45 -9.19 13.19 21.43
N LEU A 46 -9.45 11.90 21.63
CA LEU A 46 -8.62 10.79 21.09
C LEU A 46 -8.67 10.73 19.57
N MET A 47 -9.81 11.02 18.95
CA MET A 47 -9.92 11.08 17.49
C MET A 47 -9.15 12.27 16.89
N ILE A 48 -9.18 13.43 17.54
CA ILE A 48 -8.36 14.58 17.14
C ILE A 48 -6.87 14.25 17.29
N LEU A 49 -6.48 13.69 18.44
CA LEU A 49 -5.10 13.25 18.66
C LEU A 49 -4.63 12.25 17.60
N ARG A 50 -5.47 11.27 17.26
CA ARG A 50 -5.21 10.33 16.18
C ARG A 50 -4.97 11.04 14.84
N GLY A 51 -5.82 12.03 14.51
CA GLY A 51 -5.66 12.82 13.28
C GLY A 51 -4.32 13.55 13.22
N ILE A 52 -3.93 14.20 14.32
CA ILE A 52 -2.64 14.89 14.43
C ILE A 52 -1.47 13.90 14.29
N LEU A 53 -1.53 12.76 14.98
CA LEU A 53 -0.50 11.72 14.89
C LEU A 53 -0.42 11.13 13.48
N ASN A 54 -1.55 10.97 12.79
CA ASN A 54 -1.59 10.49 11.41
C ASN A 54 -0.89 11.45 10.45
N ILE A 55 -1.19 12.73 10.53
CA ILE A 55 -0.53 13.77 9.70
C ILE A 55 0.96 13.82 10.01
N ALA A 56 1.34 13.82 11.27
CA ALA A 56 2.75 13.86 11.68
C ALA A 56 3.52 12.63 11.18
N SER A 57 2.95 11.43 11.32
CA SER A 57 3.60 10.20 10.87
C SER A 57 3.70 10.12 9.34
N ALA A 58 2.65 10.50 8.61
CA ALA A 58 2.68 10.55 7.15
C ALA A 58 3.75 11.54 6.65
N THR A 59 3.79 12.74 7.23
CA THR A 59 4.82 13.74 6.88
C THR A 59 6.23 13.21 7.12
N CYS A 60 6.48 12.58 8.26
CA CYS A 60 7.79 11.98 8.56
C CYS A 60 8.16 10.86 7.57
N SER A 61 7.21 9.99 7.22
CA SER A 61 7.45 8.89 6.29
C SER A 61 7.73 9.37 4.88
N HIS A 62 6.96 10.33 4.38
CA HIS A 62 7.20 10.95 3.07
C HIS A 62 8.54 11.70 3.03
N TYR A 63 8.86 12.47 4.06
CA TYR A 63 10.14 13.17 4.15
C TYR A 63 11.32 12.19 4.09
N LEU A 64 11.23 11.09 4.84
CA LEU A 64 12.24 10.03 4.83
C LEU A 64 12.33 9.36 3.45
N GLY A 65 11.19 9.06 2.84
CA GLY A 65 11.10 8.47 1.51
C GLY A 65 11.76 9.34 0.44
N PHE A 66 11.45 10.64 0.39
CA PHE A 66 12.06 11.58 -0.55
C PHE A 66 13.57 11.73 -0.33
N ARG A 67 14.00 11.78 0.92
CA ARG A 67 15.42 11.88 1.23
C ARG A 67 16.20 10.64 0.79
N LEU A 68 15.62 9.45 1.01
CA LEU A 68 16.21 8.19 0.59
C LEU A 68 16.27 8.09 -0.94
N GLU A 69 15.18 8.39 -1.63
CA GLU A 69 15.09 8.43 -3.09
C GLU A 69 16.14 9.36 -3.70
N THR A 70 16.25 10.58 -3.18
CA THR A 70 17.25 11.56 -3.64
C THR A 70 18.69 11.07 -3.42
N ASN A 71 18.97 10.45 -2.27
CA ASN A 71 20.29 9.90 -1.99
C ASN A 71 20.63 8.72 -2.89
N LEU A 72 19.66 7.84 -3.17
CA LEU A 72 19.86 6.71 -4.09
C LEU A 72 20.18 7.20 -5.50
N ARG A 73 19.43 8.20 -6.00
CA ARG A 73 19.70 8.81 -7.31
C ARG A 73 21.09 9.46 -7.37
N LYS A 74 21.44 10.25 -6.36
CA LYS A 74 22.78 10.88 -6.30
C LYS A 74 23.89 9.84 -6.30
N ASN A 75 23.79 8.82 -5.45
CA ASN A 75 24.80 7.77 -5.38
C ASN A 75 24.89 6.96 -6.69
N GLY A 76 23.74 6.69 -7.33
CA GLY A 76 23.69 6.05 -8.63
C GLY A 76 24.37 6.87 -9.71
N LEU A 77 24.08 8.17 -9.78
CA LEU A 77 24.74 9.09 -10.73
C LEU A 77 26.24 9.21 -10.48
N HIS A 78 26.70 9.31 -9.22
CA HIS A 78 28.14 9.31 -8.92
C HIS A 78 28.83 8.04 -9.40
N LYS A 79 28.23 6.88 -9.17
CA LYS A 79 28.79 5.62 -9.68
C LYS A 79 28.83 5.54 -11.21
N LEU A 80 27.85 6.17 -11.89
CA LEU A 80 27.90 6.25 -13.36
C LEU A 80 29.05 7.13 -13.88
N LEU A 81 29.36 8.21 -13.18
CA LEU A 81 30.49 9.07 -13.55
C LEU A 81 31.85 8.36 -13.43
N ASP A 82 31.96 7.41 -12.51
CA ASP A 82 33.14 6.58 -12.28
C ASP A 82 33.16 5.30 -13.16
N ALA A 83 32.08 5.04 -13.92
CA ALA A 83 31.96 3.85 -14.75
C ALA A 83 32.83 3.92 -16.01
N SER A 84 33.38 2.79 -16.42
CA SER A 84 34.16 2.67 -17.65
C SER A 84 33.28 2.79 -18.90
N SER A 85 33.88 3.23 -20.02
CA SER A 85 33.18 3.29 -21.32
C SER A 85 32.57 1.95 -21.71
N SER A 86 33.24 0.84 -21.42
CA SER A 86 32.73 -0.53 -21.67
C SER A 86 31.43 -0.83 -20.94
N PHE A 87 31.16 -0.19 -19.78
CA PHE A 87 29.86 -0.34 -19.09
C PHE A 87 28.71 0.19 -19.95
N PHE A 88 28.89 1.33 -20.61
CA PHE A 88 27.88 1.95 -21.46
C PHE A 88 27.66 1.21 -22.80
N ASP A 89 28.67 0.47 -23.26
CA ASP A 89 28.55 -0.36 -24.46
C ASP A 89 27.67 -1.61 -24.23
N HIS A 90 27.61 -2.11 -22.97
CA HIS A 90 26.86 -3.30 -22.60
C HIS A 90 25.50 -3.02 -21.95
N ASN A 91 25.27 -1.79 -21.48
CA ASN A 91 24.02 -1.43 -20.79
C ASN A 91 23.30 -0.31 -21.54
N SER A 92 22.04 -0.54 -21.88
CA SER A 92 21.24 0.47 -22.56
C SER A 92 20.90 1.63 -21.63
N SER A 93 20.76 2.84 -22.18
CA SER A 93 20.35 4.02 -21.44
C SER A 93 19.00 3.83 -20.72
N GLY A 94 18.12 3.01 -21.28
CA GLY A 94 16.84 2.66 -20.68
C GLY A 94 16.97 1.79 -19.43
N GLU A 95 17.90 0.83 -19.42
CA GLU A 95 18.20 0.00 -18.24
C GLU A 95 18.83 0.82 -17.12
N ILE A 96 19.80 1.67 -17.47
CA ILE A 96 20.45 2.57 -16.52
C ILE A 96 19.41 3.50 -15.87
N ARG A 97 18.51 4.10 -16.66
CA ARG A 97 17.44 4.93 -16.17
C ARG A 97 16.49 4.17 -15.23
N LYS A 98 16.09 2.94 -15.61
CA LYS A 98 15.24 2.10 -14.80
C LYS A 98 15.85 1.83 -13.43
N VAL A 99 17.14 1.52 -13.36
CA VAL A 99 17.83 1.25 -12.10
C VAL A 99 17.94 2.50 -11.24
N ILE A 100 18.27 3.66 -11.80
CA ILE A 100 18.53 4.87 -11.03
C ILE A 100 17.25 5.63 -10.71
N ASP A 101 16.28 5.74 -11.64
CA ASP A 101 15.06 6.50 -11.45
C ASP A 101 13.91 5.65 -10.93
N ASP A 102 13.54 4.60 -11.67
CA ASP A 102 12.32 3.84 -11.36
C ASP A 102 12.47 3.06 -10.05
N ASN A 103 13.62 2.38 -9.82
CA ASN A 103 13.84 1.65 -8.58
C ASN A 103 14.00 2.58 -7.37
N ALA A 104 14.55 3.79 -7.54
CA ALA A 104 14.59 4.77 -6.47
C ALA A 104 13.19 5.27 -6.10
N ALA A 105 12.32 5.50 -7.09
CA ALA A 105 10.92 5.88 -6.87
C ALA A 105 10.12 4.74 -6.19
N GLU A 106 10.35 3.48 -6.56
CA GLU A 106 9.73 2.34 -5.87
C GLU A 106 10.19 2.22 -4.41
N THR A 107 11.45 2.54 -4.12
CA THR A 107 11.95 2.59 -2.73
C THR A 107 11.23 3.67 -1.92
N HIS A 108 10.94 4.83 -2.52
CA HIS A 108 10.12 5.86 -1.87
C HIS A 108 8.73 5.33 -1.51
N LYS A 109 8.03 4.69 -2.44
CA LYS A 109 6.70 4.11 -2.17
C LYS A 109 6.74 3.09 -1.04
N THR A 110 7.76 2.23 -1.03
CA THR A 110 7.94 1.23 0.02
C THR A 110 8.10 1.88 1.40
N VAL A 111 8.94 2.89 1.52
CA VAL A 111 9.20 3.56 2.81
C VAL A 111 8.04 4.45 3.23
N ALA A 112 7.44 5.18 2.30
CA ALA A 112 6.38 6.13 2.61
C ALA A 112 5.02 5.47 2.90
N HIS A 113 4.72 4.34 2.26
CA HIS A 113 3.42 3.68 2.34
C HIS A 113 3.50 2.25 2.86
N LEU A 114 4.28 1.36 2.22
CA LEU A 114 4.25 -0.07 2.52
C LEU A 114 4.63 -0.38 3.97
N ILE A 115 5.66 0.27 4.52
CA ILE A 115 6.10 0.03 5.91
C ILE A 115 5.05 0.50 6.90
N PRO A 116 4.51 1.74 6.83
CA PRO A 116 3.42 2.19 7.68
C PRO A 116 2.16 1.33 7.59
N ASP A 117 1.74 1.01 6.38
CA ASP A 117 0.53 0.23 6.13
C ASP A 117 0.63 -1.18 6.70
N ASN A 118 1.79 -1.85 6.55
CA ASN A 118 2.02 -3.16 7.15
C ASN A 118 1.99 -3.13 8.69
N ILE A 119 2.58 -2.10 9.31
CA ILE A 119 2.52 -1.95 10.78
C ILE A 119 1.07 -1.80 11.22
N THR A 120 0.30 -0.95 10.56
CA THR A 120 -1.11 -0.72 10.88
C THR A 120 -1.96 -1.96 10.61
N ALA A 121 -1.73 -2.64 9.49
CA ALA A 121 -2.46 -3.85 9.10
C ALA A 121 -2.25 -5.02 10.07
N VAL A 122 -1.08 -5.11 10.72
CA VAL A 122 -0.81 -6.15 11.73
C VAL A 122 -1.29 -5.71 13.11
N MET A 123 -0.99 -4.49 13.52
CA MET A 123 -1.29 -4.03 14.87
C MET A 123 -2.80 -3.82 15.12
N THR A 124 -3.53 -3.32 14.13
CA THR A 124 -4.95 -3.03 14.29
C THR A 124 -5.78 -4.29 14.60
N PRO A 125 -5.67 -5.40 13.84
CA PRO A 125 -6.38 -6.63 14.17
C PRO A 125 -5.97 -7.19 15.53
N VAL A 126 -4.68 -7.23 15.85
CA VAL A 126 -4.19 -7.75 17.12
C VAL A 126 -4.79 -6.99 18.30
N LEU A 127 -4.73 -5.67 18.29
CA LEU A 127 -5.30 -4.84 19.35
C LEU A 127 -6.83 -4.92 19.38
N MET A 128 -7.48 -5.09 18.22
CA MET A 128 -8.93 -5.27 18.15
C MET A 128 -9.36 -6.60 18.78
N PHE A 129 -8.59 -7.69 18.57
CA PHE A 129 -8.81 -8.95 19.28
C PHE A 129 -8.70 -8.76 20.80
N VAL A 130 -7.64 -8.13 21.27
CA VAL A 130 -7.46 -7.85 22.71
C VAL A 130 -8.64 -7.04 23.25
N LEU A 131 -9.07 -6.00 22.54
CA LEU A 131 -10.19 -5.15 22.95
C LEU A 131 -11.50 -5.95 23.02
N MET A 132 -11.82 -6.75 22.01
CA MET A 132 -13.07 -7.51 21.96
C MET A 132 -13.13 -8.56 23.07
N PHE A 133 -12.04 -9.27 23.35
CA PHE A 133 -11.96 -10.20 24.47
C PHE A 133 -12.02 -9.48 25.84
N ALA A 134 -11.51 -8.27 25.95
CA ALA A 134 -11.59 -7.47 27.18
C ALA A 134 -13.01 -6.96 27.46
N ILE A 135 -13.79 -6.68 26.43
CA ILE A 135 -15.20 -6.24 26.54
C ILE A 135 -16.09 -7.44 26.87
N ASP A 136 -16.09 -8.48 26.03
CA ASP A 136 -16.83 -9.71 26.23
C ASP A 136 -16.18 -10.85 25.44
N TYR A 137 -15.91 -11.97 26.10
CA TYR A 137 -15.31 -13.15 25.45
C TYR A 137 -16.13 -13.68 24.27
N ARG A 138 -17.48 -13.49 24.29
CA ARG A 138 -18.39 -13.91 23.21
C ARG A 138 -18.13 -13.11 21.94
N LEU A 139 -17.88 -11.80 22.07
CA LEU A 139 -17.50 -10.94 20.95
C LEU A 139 -16.13 -11.33 20.39
N GLY A 140 -15.18 -11.65 21.27
CA GLY A 140 -13.87 -12.16 20.89
C GLY A 140 -13.94 -13.46 20.08
N ILE A 141 -14.77 -14.42 20.51
CA ILE A 141 -15.02 -15.68 19.78
C ILE A 141 -15.65 -15.41 18.42
N LEU A 142 -16.67 -14.55 18.36
CA LEU A 142 -17.33 -14.19 17.09
C LEU A 142 -16.34 -13.55 16.12
N LEU A 143 -15.50 -12.62 16.59
CA LEU A 143 -14.47 -12.00 15.78
C LEU A 143 -13.44 -13.01 15.28
N THR A 144 -13.04 -13.96 16.13
CA THR A 144 -12.13 -15.05 15.74
C THR A 144 -12.73 -15.89 14.61
N PHE A 145 -13.99 -16.31 14.76
CA PHE A 145 -14.69 -17.11 13.78
C PHE A 145 -14.80 -16.40 12.42
N THR A 146 -15.22 -15.14 12.40
CA THR A 146 -15.34 -14.35 11.17
C THR A 146 -13.99 -14.12 10.51
N THR A 147 -12.92 -13.89 11.30
CA THR A 147 -11.56 -13.74 10.79
C THR A 147 -11.03 -15.02 10.15
N VAL A 148 -11.27 -16.17 10.78
CA VAL A 148 -10.88 -17.48 10.21
C VAL A 148 -11.58 -17.72 8.85
N ILE A 149 -12.88 -17.45 8.76
CA ILE A 149 -13.61 -17.55 7.50
C ILE A 149 -13.00 -16.63 6.44
N GLY A 150 -12.75 -15.37 6.81
CA GLY A 150 -12.13 -14.39 5.91
C GLY A 150 -10.76 -14.83 5.38
N VAL A 151 -9.90 -15.34 6.25
CA VAL A 151 -8.58 -15.86 5.87
C VAL A 151 -8.71 -17.09 4.96
N LEU A 152 -9.61 -18.02 5.25
CA LEU A 152 -9.84 -19.18 4.39
C LEU A 152 -10.34 -18.77 2.99
N GLN A 153 -11.26 -17.79 2.94
CA GLN A 153 -11.76 -17.27 1.69
C GLN A 153 -10.70 -16.51 0.89
N TYR A 154 -9.90 -15.69 1.58
CA TYR A 154 -8.77 -15.00 0.95
C TYR A 154 -7.76 -15.99 0.35
N ARG A 155 -7.38 -17.04 1.10
CA ARG A 155 -6.49 -18.10 0.59
C ARG A 155 -7.05 -18.80 -0.65
N LYS A 156 -8.36 -19.01 -0.69
CA LYS A 156 -9.06 -19.62 -1.84
C LYS A 156 -9.13 -18.68 -3.04
N MET A 157 -9.34 -17.37 -2.82
CA MET A 157 -9.37 -16.34 -3.87
C MET A 157 -7.99 -15.98 -4.40
N SER A 158 -6.98 -15.95 -3.54
CA SER A 158 -5.58 -15.65 -3.92
C SER A 158 -4.98 -16.74 -4.83
N GLY A 159 -5.84 -17.65 -5.27
CA GLY A 159 -5.60 -18.80 -6.13
C GLY A 159 -4.23 -18.80 -6.74
N GLY A 160 -3.30 -19.47 -6.15
CA GLY A 160 -1.97 -19.78 -6.59
C GLY A 160 -1.15 -18.69 -7.28
N THR A 161 0.12 -18.78 -7.10
CA THR A 161 1.15 -18.04 -7.87
C THR A 161 0.92 -18.08 -9.39
N GLU A 162 0.15 -19.03 -9.90
CA GLU A 162 -0.22 -19.21 -11.31
C GLU A 162 -1.11 -18.08 -11.85
N PHE A 163 -2.10 -17.60 -11.11
CA PHE A 163 -2.94 -16.49 -11.57
C PHE A 163 -2.13 -15.19 -11.65
N LEU A 164 -1.33 -14.87 -10.63
CA LEU A 164 -0.49 -13.67 -10.60
C LEU A 164 0.60 -13.73 -11.67
N SER A 165 1.21 -14.89 -11.90
CA SER A 165 2.21 -15.08 -12.97
C SER A 165 1.58 -14.98 -14.36
N GLY A 166 0.40 -15.56 -14.55
CA GLY A 166 -0.37 -15.43 -15.79
C GLY A 166 -0.76 -14.00 -16.10
N TYR A 167 -1.26 -13.27 -15.10
CA TYR A 167 -1.61 -11.85 -15.23
C TYR A 167 -0.40 -10.97 -15.54
N SER A 168 0.74 -11.18 -14.84
CA SER A 168 1.95 -10.42 -15.11
C SER A 168 2.54 -10.71 -16.49
N ALA A 169 2.48 -11.98 -16.96
CA ALA A 169 2.91 -12.37 -18.30
C ALA A 169 2.01 -11.74 -19.38
N ALA A 170 0.69 -11.67 -19.15
CA ALA A 170 -0.25 -10.99 -20.04
C ALA A 170 0.03 -9.48 -20.14
N LEU A 171 0.29 -8.82 -19.02
CA LEU A 171 0.67 -7.41 -19.00
C LEU A 171 2.00 -7.15 -19.74
N GLN A 172 2.98 -8.04 -19.59
CA GLN A 172 4.26 -7.93 -20.30
C GLN A 172 4.06 -8.07 -21.81
N LYS A 173 3.26 -9.05 -22.26
CA LYS A 173 2.92 -9.23 -23.69
C LYS A 173 2.20 -8.00 -24.25
N MET A 174 1.25 -7.44 -23.51
CA MET A 174 0.54 -6.21 -23.91
C MET A 174 1.51 -5.03 -24.03
N SER A 175 2.38 -4.85 -23.04
CA SER A 175 3.39 -3.77 -23.05
C SER A 175 4.35 -3.93 -24.24
N ALA A 176 4.85 -5.13 -24.51
CA ALA A 176 5.72 -5.42 -25.65
C ALA A 176 5.02 -5.12 -26.99
N ALA A 177 3.78 -5.58 -27.16
CA ALA A 177 2.99 -5.31 -28.37
C ALA A 177 2.72 -3.81 -28.56
N THR A 178 2.48 -3.08 -27.47
CA THR A 178 2.26 -1.61 -27.51
C THR A 178 3.54 -0.89 -27.97
N VAL A 179 4.70 -1.26 -27.42
CA VAL A 179 5.99 -0.66 -27.82
C VAL A 179 6.31 -0.98 -29.26
N GLU A 180 6.08 -2.23 -29.71
CA GLU A 180 6.30 -2.65 -31.10
C GLU A 180 5.37 -1.87 -32.07
N TYR A 181 4.11 -1.69 -31.68
CA TYR A 181 3.16 -0.88 -32.44
C TYR A 181 3.62 0.57 -32.59
N VAL A 182 4.04 1.21 -31.50
CA VAL A 182 4.53 2.60 -31.52
C VAL A 182 5.77 2.73 -32.38
N ARG A 183 6.72 1.78 -32.30
CA ARG A 183 7.92 1.75 -33.13
C ARG A 183 7.59 1.52 -34.61
N GLY A 184 6.61 0.64 -34.88
CA GLY A 184 6.13 0.33 -36.24
C GLY A 184 5.28 1.43 -36.88
N MET A 185 4.81 2.43 -36.10
CA MET A 185 3.90 3.45 -36.56
C MET A 185 4.44 4.28 -37.75
N GLN A 186 5.74 4.55 -37.79
CA GLN A 186 6.37 5.27 -38.89
C GLN A 186 6.29 4.46 -40.19
N ILE A 187 6.55 3.17 -40.13
CA ILE A 187 6.51 2.25 -41.27
C ILE A 187 5.05 2.09 -41.75
N ILE A 188 4.12 1.92 -40.81
CA ILE A 188 2.68 1.81 -41.10
C ILE A 188 2.15 3.04 -41.82
N LYS A 189 2.56 4.24 -41.41
CA LYS A 189 2.18 5.50 -42.06
C LYS A 189 2.75 5.63 -43.47
N ILE A 190 3.95 5.12 -43.72
CA ILE A 190 4.60 5.19 -45.07
C ILE A 190 3.90 4.22 -46.04
N PHE A 191 3.56 3.00 -45.58
CA PHE A 191 3.01 1.95 -46.44
C PHE A 191 1.46 1.83 -46.41
N GLY A 192 0.74 2.63 -45.62
CA GLY A 192 -0.72 2.68 -45.57
C GLY A 192 -1.40 1.41 -45.03
N VAL A 193 -0.67 0.48 -44.38
CA VAL A 193 -1.19 -0.82 -43.92
C VAL A 193 -1.76 -0.67 -42.49
N THR A 194 -3.04 -0.28 -42.40
CA THR A 194 -3.59 0.17 -41.11
C THR A 194 -4.32 -0.90 -40.29
N VAL A 195 -4.91 -1.92 -40.90
CA VAL A 195 -5.93 -2.74 -40.22
C VAL A 195 -5.41 -4.05 -39.62
N GLN A 196 -4.40 -4.64 -40.20
CA GLN A 196 -3.94 -5.98 -39.81
C GLN A 196 -3.06 -5.99 -38.54
N TYR A 197 -2.31 -4.94 -38.31
CA TYR A 197 -1.51 -4.76 -37.08
C TYR A 197 -2.36 -4.43 -35.85
N TYR A 198 -3.48 -3.71 -36.04
CA TYR A 198 -4.43 -3.42 -34.99
C TYR A 198 -5.10 -4.67 -34.40
N LYS A 199 -5.31 -5.69 -35.22
CA LYS A 199 -6.01 -6.91 -34.82
C LYS A 199 -5.27 -7.69 -33.72
N THR A 200 -3.95 -7.76 -33.79
CA THR A 200 -3.13 -8.43 -32.78
C THR A 200 -3.12 -7.68 -31.43
N LEU A 201 -3.08 -6.36 -31.47
CA LEU A 201 -3.14 -5.51 -30.28
C LEU A 201 -4.51 -5.56 -29.60
N ILE A 202 -5.58 -5.50 -30.38
CA ILE A 202 -6.96 -5.62 -29.87
C ILE A 202 -7.21 -7.03 -29.31
N LEU A 203 -6.74 -8.08 -29.97
CA LEU A 203 -6.87 -9.44 -29.48
C LEU A 203 -6.10 -9.65 -28.16
N SER A 204 -4.92 -9.05 -27.99
CA SER A 204 -4.19 -9.13 -26.71
C SER A 204 -4.87 -8.34 -25.58
N LEU A 205 -5.62 -7.27 -25.90
CA LEU A 205 -6.42 -6.51 -24.94
C LEU A 205 -7.73 -7.24 -24.53
N ILE A 206 -8.31 -8.01 -25.43
CA ILE A 206 -9.56 -8.75 -25.18
C ILE A 206 -9.30 -10.03 -24.38
N HIS A 207 -8.12 -10.63 -24.49
CA HIS A 207 -7.75 -11.88 -23.81
C HIS A 207 -7.06 -11.71 -22.44
N ILE A 208 -6.96 -10.47 -21.91
CA ILE A 208 -6.54 -10.16 -20.55
C ILE A 208 -7.77 -10.08 -19.63
#